data_f19c9d1f3b407648d66da23c9af3ca33
#
_entry.id   f19c9d1f3b407648d66da23c9af3ca33
#
_cell.length_a   1.000
_cell.length_b   1.000
_cell.length_c   1.000
_cell.angle_alpha   90.00
_cell.angle_beta   90.00
_cell.angle_gamma   90.00
#
_symmetry.space_group_name_H-M   'P 1'
#
loop_
_entity.id
_entity.type
_entity.pdbx_description
1 polymer ?
#
loop_
_entity_poly.entity_id
_entity_poly.type
_entity_poly.pdbx_seq_one_letter_code
_entity_poly.pdbx_strand_id
1 'polypeptide(L)'
;MVRSMKFPKYIFPFAWRLLSREWGKYTLAFLSLLVTSVTFTVVLVSVDGARNYLSLRTQEFLGGDLVFESGTPIDIEPYVASLAPLIAAQDRETSLSLSVRVGENVTGVSARAITESYPLYGTLLIEDEPYRFPDSHEVYVERSVLERLDISVGQELKIGTVGYVVRGVILEEPDALVQGFRFAPRMILSEAGFLRAGIVLSESRSEYEYRFRLADSVPRSMLEPVIEKAREAGLDVRY
;
A
#
# COMPACT_ATOMS: atom_id res chain seq x y z
N MET A 1 27.77 4.01 53.39
CA MET A 1 27.58 3.10 54.57
C MET A 1 26.21 2.42 54.36
N VAL A 2 26.17 1.31 53.61
CA VAL A 2 24.93 0.58 53.30
C VAL A 2 24.68 -0.40 54.44
N ARG A 3 23.61 -0.17 55.18
CA ARG A 3 23.20 -0.97 56.33
C ARG A 3 22.59 -2.29 55.83
N SER A 4 23.33 -3.39 55.87
CA SER A 4 22.87 -4.74 55.59
C SER A 4 21.67 -5.09 56.46
N MET A 5 20.46 -5.08 55.92
CA MET A 5 19.26 -5.59 56.58
C MET A 5 19.35 -7.13 56.63
N LYS A 6 19.72 -7.67 57.78
CA LYS A 6 19.62 -9.13 58.04
C LYS A 6 18.15 -9.50 58.18
N PHE A 7 17.57 -10.11 57.18
CA PHE A 7 16.22 -10.71 57.26
C PHE A 7 16.25 -11.82 58.35
N PRO A 8 15.34 -11.78 59.32
CA PRO A 8 15.29 -12.80 60.38
C PRO A 8 14.94 -14.17 59.78
N LYS A 9 15.73 -15.20 60.05
CA LYS A 9 15.64 -16.56 59.55
C LYS A 9 14.26 -17.25 59.76
N TYR A 10 13.39 -16.67 60.57
CA TYR A 10 12.10 -17.21 60.97
C TYR A 10 10.93 -16.72 60.09
N ILE A 11 11.11 -15.72 59.22
CA ILE A 11 10.05 -15.20 58.36
C ILE A 11 9.66 -16.22 57.30
N PHE A 12 10.64 -16.91 56.74
CA PHE A 12 10.41 -17.84 55.64
C PHE A 12 9.56 -19.07 56.05
N PRO A 13 9.84 -19.79 57.17
CA PRO A 13 9.02 -20.92 57.59
C PRO A 13 7.62 -20.48 58.05
N PHE A 14 7.46 -19.30 58.60
CA PHE A 14 6.16 -18.77 59.02
C PHE A 14 5.31 -18.37 57.82
N ALA A 15 5.88 -17.72 56.83
CA ALA A 15 5.22 -17.40 55.58
C ALA A 15 4.80 -18.64 54.81
N TRP A 16 5.67 -19.66 54.76
CA TRP A 16 5.37 -20.95 54.14
C TRP A 16 4.20 -21.68 54.80
N ARG A 17 4.11 -21.64 56.13
CA ARG A 17 3.06 -22.27 56.92
C ARG A 17 1.70 -21.54 56.78
N LEU A 18 1.72 -20.22 56.62
CA LEU A 18 0.53 -19.42 56.30
C LEU A 18 0.03 -19.68 54.86
N LEU A 19 0.97 -19.74 53.91
CA LEU A 19 0.66 -20.02 52.51
C LEU A 19 0.06 -21.42 52.32
N SER A 20 0.62 -22.43 52.98
CA SER A 20 0.14 -23.81 52.87
C SER A 20 -1.23 -24.06 53.51
N ARG A 21 -1.63 -23.25 54.49
CA ARG A 21 -2.91 -23.40 55.20
C ARG A 21 -4.10 -22.83 54.40
N GLU A 22 -3.85 -21.88 53.49
CA GLU A 22 -4.88 -21.21 52.71
C GLU A 22 -4.64 -21.32 51.18
N TRP A 23 -3.99 -22.39 50.75
CA TRP A 23 -3.60 -22.60 49.34
C TRP A 23 -4.75 -22.39 48.36
N GLY A 24 -5.98 -22.80 48.71
CA GLY A 24 -7.15 -22.62 47.85
C GLY A 24 -7.51 -21.16 47.52
N LYS A 25 -7.19 -20.22 48.41
CA LYS A 25 -7.43 -18.78 48.17
C LYS A 25 -6.34 -18.17 47.30
N TYR A 26 -5.09 -18.62 47.44
CA TYR A 26 -3.97 -18.08 46.67
C TYR A 26 -3.83 -18.70 45.29
N THR A 27 -4.31 -19.94 45.07
CA THR A 27 -4.30 -20.57 43.75
C THR A 27 -5.14 -19.79 42.72
N LEU A 28 -6.30 -19.28 43.15
CA LEU A 28 -7.16 -18.49 42.27
C LEU A 28 -6.52 -17.13 41.90
N ALA A 29 -5.89 -16.47 42.87
CA ALA A 29 -5.15 -15.23 42.64
C ALA A 29 -3.92 -15.47 41.74
N PHE A 30 -3.19 -16.56 41.95
CA PHE A 30 -2.03 -16.93 41.13
C PHE A 30 -2.45 -17.27 39.70
N LEU A 31 -3.56 -18.01 39.55
CA LEU A 31 -4.09 -18.35 38.23
C LEU A 31 -4.54 -17.08 37.45
N SER A 32 -5.21 -16.14 38.13
CA SER A 32 -5.62 -14.88 37.52
C SER A 32 -4.42 -14.06 37.09
N LEU A 33 -3.36 -13.97 37.90
CA LEU A 33 -2.12 -13.29 37.57
C LEU A 33 -1.42 -13.94 36.38
N LEU A 34 -1.40 -15.28 36.32
CA LEU A 34 -0.81 -16.05 35.24
C LEU A 34 -1.56 -15.81 33.93
N VAL A 35 -2.90 -15.89 33.95
CA VAL A 35 -3.74 -15.59 32.77
C VAL A 35 -3.51 -14.15 32.30
N THR A 36 -3.50 -13.19 33.20
CA THR A 36 -3.25 -11.78 32.85
C THR A 36 -1.86 -11.59 32.24
N SER A 37 -0.82 -12.21 32.81
CA SER A 37 0.54 -12.16 32.28
C SER A 37 0.66 -12.79 30.89
N VAL A 38 0.05 -13.96 30.68
CA VAL A 38 0.03 -14.60 29.37
C VAL A 38 -0.71 -13.76 28.35
N THR A 39 -1.91 -13.23 28.70
CA THR A 39 -2.68 -12.37 27.81
C THR A 39 -1.89 -11.11 27.44
N PHE A 40 -1.25 -10.47 28.41
CA PHE A 40 -0.42 -9.28 28.15
C PHE A 40 0.75 -9.60 27.24
N THR A 41 1.44 -10.73 27.46
CA THR A 41 2.55 -11.17 26.60
C THR A 41 2.06 -11.46 25.16
N VAL A 42 0.93 -12.14 24.99
CA VAL A 42 0.35 -12.41 23.67
C VAL A 42 0.01 -11.10 22.95
N VAL A 43 -0.57 -10.14 23.65
CA VAL A 43 -0.88 -8.81 23.06
C VAL A 43 0.40 -8.10 22.63
N LEU A 44 1.44 -8.06 23.47
CA LEU A 44 2.71 -7.42 23.11
C LEU A 44 3.36 -8.07 21.89
N VAL A 45 3.46 -9.39 21.85
CA VAL A 45 4.03 -10.13 20.71
C VAL A 45 3.21 -9.91 19.44
N SER A 46 1.88 -9.87 19.57
CA SER A 46 1.00 -9.60 18.42
C SER A 46 1.16 -8.18 17.86
N VAL A 47 1.32 -7.18 18.74
CA VAL A 47 1.57 -5.79 18.33
C VAL A 47 2.93 -5.65 17.66
N ASP A 48 3.98 -6.26 18.21
CA ASP A 48 5.32 -6.22 17.59
C ASP A 48 5.35 -6.99 16.27
N GLY A 49 4.69 -8.13 16.20
CA GLY A 49 4.51 -8.88 14.95
C GLY A 49 3.79 -8.08 13.88
N ALA A 50 2.71 -7.39 14.25
CA ALA A 50 1.97 -6.53 13.33
C ALA A 50 2.80 -5.32 12.87
N ARG A 51 3.54 -4.68 13.77
CA ARG A 51 4.45 -3.56 13.44
C ARG A 51 5.55 -3.99 12.48
N ASN A 52 6.21 -5.11 12.74
CA ASN A 52 7.25 -5.63 11.85
C ASN A 52 6.68 -6.02 10.49
N TYR A 53 5.52 -6.67 10.45
CA TYR A 53 4.85 -7.02 9.21
C TYR A 53 4.48 -5.78 8.38
N LEU A 54 3.93 -4.74 9.03
CA LEU A 54 3.60 -3.48 8.38
C LEU A 54 4.85 -2.73 7.91
N SER A 55 5.92 -2.67 8.71
CA SER A 55 7.15 -1.97 8.32
C SER A 55 7.88 -2.64 7.16
N LEU A 56 7.86 -3.97 7.08
CA LEU A 56 8.45 -4.71 5.95
C LEU A 56 7.66 -4.57 4.65
N ARG A 57 6.35 -4.29 4.74
CA ARG A 57 5.47 -4.12 3.58
C ARG A 57 5.08 -2.66 3.31
N THR A 58 5.55 -1.71 4.10
CA THR A 58 5.21 -0.29 3.90
C THR A 58 5.58 0.19 2.50
N GLN A 59 6.72 -0.24 1.97
CA GLN A 59 7.18 0.09 0.62
C GLN A 59 6.27 -0.50 -0.47
N GLU A 60 5.81 -1.76 -0.27
CA GLU A 60 4.81 -2.37 -1.18
C GLU A 60 3.47 -1.63 -1.12
N PHE A 61 3.02 -1.27 0.09
CA PHE A 61 1.74 -0.58 0.27
C PHE A 61 1.76 0.85 -0.28
N LEU A 62 2.84 1.59 -0.10
CA LEU A 62 2.99 2.95 -0.62
C LEU A 62 3.30 2.96 -2.12
N GLY A 63 3.74 1.84 -2.68
CA GLY A 63 4.19 1.73 -4.06
C GLY A 63 5.50 2.46 -4.35
N GLY A 64 6.16 3.04 -3.32
CA GLY A 64 7.41 3.78 -3.44
C GLY A 64 7.96 4.17 -2.07
N ASP A 65 9.25 4.56 -2.01
CA ASP A 65 9.88 5.12 -0.81
C ASP A 65 9.51 6.60 -0.61
N LEU A 66 9.23 7.28 -1.72
CA LEU A 66 8.78 8.67 -1.76
C LEU A 66 7.74 8.82 -2.85
N VAL A 67 6.56 9.31 -2.50
CA VAL A 67 5.41 9.46 -3.40
C VAL A 67 4.88 10.88 -3.30
N PHE A 68 4.77 11.54 -4.46
CA PHE A 68 4.14 12.84 -4.58
C PHE A 68 2.80 12.70 -5.29
N GLU A 69 1.77 13.32 -4.74
CA GLU A 69 0.44 13.35 -5.32
C GLU A 69 0.04 14.77 -5.70
N SER A 70 -0.59 14.88 -6.86
CA SER A 70 -1.09 16.15 -7.37
C SER A 70 -2.38 15.97 -8.16
N GLY A 71 -3.31 16.92 -8.08
CA GLY A 71 -4.51 16.98 -8.92
C GLY A 71 -4.24 17.50 -10.34
N THR A 72 -3.02 17.95 -10.63
CA THR A 72 -2.61 18.48 -11.94
C THR A 72 -1.24 17.93 -12.33
N PRO A 73 -0.94 17.76 -13.63
CA PRO A 73 0.40 17.36 -14.04
C PRO A 73 1.42 18.42 -13.64
N ILE A 74 2.48 18.00 -12.99
CA ILE A 74 3.56 18.86 -12.53
C ILE A 74 4.91 18.39 -13.06
N ASP A 75 5.85 19.31 -13.18
CA ASP A 75 7.26 18.98 -13.31
C ASP A 75 7.82 18.65 -11.92
N ILE A 76 8.12 17.38 -11.69
CA ILE A 76 8.61 16.89 -10.40
C ILE A 76 10.14 17.09 -10.24
N GLU A 77 10.89 17.25 -11.35
CA GLU A 77 12.34 17.32 -11.32
C GLU A 77 12.89 18.40 -10.36
N PRO A 78 12.35 19.64 -10.31
CA PRO A 78 12.85 20.67 -9.39
C PRO A 78 12.77 20.30 -7.91
N TYR A 79 11.89 19.36 -7.54
CA TYR A 79 11.73 18.91 -6.16
C TYR A 79 12.71 17.79 -5.82
N VAL A 80 12.95 16.87 -6.74
CA VAL A 80 13.78 15.67 -6.50
C VAL A 80 15.21 15.80 -6.98
N ALA A 81 15.61 16.94 -7.59
CA ALA A 81 16.95 17.14 -8.15
C ALA A 81 18.10 16.83 -7.16
N SER A 82 17.93 17.16 -5.88
CA SER A 82 18.91 16.86 -4.84
C SER A 82 19.02 15.36 -4.51
N LEU A 83 17.97 14.59 -4.82
CA LEU A 83 17.91 13.14 -4.62
C LEU A 83 18.26 12.35 -5.88
N ALA A 84 18.43 13.01 -7.03
CA ALA A 84 18.68 12.34 -8.32
C ALA A 84 19.73 11.23 -8.28
N PRO A 85 20.92 11.39 -7.62
CA PRO A 85 21.91 10.32 -7.54
C PRO A 85 21.49 9.15 -6.64
N LEU A 86 20.43 9.31 -5.86
CA LEU A 86 19.90 8.31 -4.89
C LEU A 86 18.63 7.64 -5.41
N ILE A 87 18.08 8.09 -6.55
CA ILE A 87 16.89 7.48 -7.15
C ILE A 87 17.33 6.26 -7.94
N ALA A 88 16.89 5.08 -7.51
CA ALA A 88 17.16 3.81 -8.17
C ALA A 88 16.16 3.52 -9.31
N ALA A 89 14.91 3.91 -9.14
CA ALA A 89 13.85 3.81 -10.14
C ALA A 89 12.75 4.83 -9.87
N GLN A 90 11.99 5.17 -10.90
CA GLN A 90 10.84 6.05 -10.78
C GLN A 90 9.70 5.54 -11.64
N ASP A 91 8.49 5.83 -11.21
CA ASP A 91 7.25 5.53 -11.90
C ASP A 91 6.32 6.75 -11.84
N ARG A 92 5.53 6.90 -12.89
CA ARG A 92 4.46 7.90 -12.94
C ARG A 92 3.15 7.22 -13.24
N GLU A 93 2.17 7.53 -12.44
CA GLU A 93 0.81 7.04 -12.61
C GLU A 93 -0.15 8.20 -12.80
N THR A 94 -1.12 8.01 -13.68
CA THR A 94 -2.26 8.91 -13.82
C THR A 94 -3.53 8.10 -13.61
N SER A 95 -4.30 8.47 -12.59
CA SER A 95 -5.56 7.82 -12.24
C SER A 95 -6.74 8.72 -12.56
N LEU A 96 -7.80 8.17 -13.13
CA LEU A 96 -9.07 8.86 -13.35
C LEU A 96 -10.24 7.88 -13.47
N SER A 97 -11.45 8.38 -13.24
CA SER A 97 -12.67 7.64 -13.49
C SER A 97 -13.15 7.91 -14.93
N LEU A 98 -13.42 6.84 -15.67
CA LEU A 98 -13.94 6.92 -17.03
C LEU A 98 -14.99 5.83 -17.29
N SER A 99 -15.66 5.93 -18.44
CA SER A 99 -16.61 4.91 -18.89
C SER A 99 -16.04 4.09 -20.03
N VAL A 100 -16.21 2.78 -19.95
CA VAL A 100 -15.89 1.83 -21.02
C VAL A 100 -17.16 1.19 -21.56
N ARG A 101 -17.15 0.82 -22.84
CA ARG A 101 -18.34 0.25 -23.50
C ARG A 101 -18.03 -0.88 -24.48
N VAL A 102 -19.01 -1.76 -24.63
CA VAL A 102 -19.05 -2.78 -25.68
C VAL A 102 -20.49 -2.84 -26.22
N GLY A 103 -20.72 -2.48 -27.48
CA GLY A 103 -22.07 -2.33 -28.02
C GLY A 103 -22.90 -1.35 -27.19
N GLU A 104 -24.00 -1.82 -26.60
CA GLU A 104 -24.91 -1.05 -25.73
C GLU A 104 -24.51 -1.12 -24.25
N ASN A 105 -23.65 -2.07 -23.87
CA ASN A 105 -23.22 -2.23 -22.48
C ASN A 105 -22.18 -1.18 -22.11
N VAL A 106 -22.40 -0.45 -21.00
CA VAL A 106 -21.52 0.61 -20.51
C VAL A 106 -21.27 0.41 -19.02
N THR A 107 -20.02 0.55 -18.58
CA THR A 107 -19.67 0.55 -17.16
C THR A 107 -18.61 1.61 -16.84
N GLY A 108 -18.70 2.19 -15.64
CA GLY A 108 -17.65 3.07 -15.10
C GLY A 108 -16.49 2.24 -14.58
N VAL A 109 -15.28 2.72 -14.79
CA VAL A 109 -14.03 2.11 -14.29
C VAL A 109 -13.12 3.17 -13.68
N SER A 110 -12.29 2.76 -12.72
CA SER A 110 -11.13 3.53 -12.26
C SER A 110 -9.94 3.11 -13.11
N ALA A 111 -9.56 3.97 -14.05
CA ALA A 111 -8.46 3.71 -14.97
C ALA A 111 -7.15 4.24 -14.39
N ARG A 112 -6.08 3.45 -14.54
CA ARG A 112 -4.72 3.76 -14.14
C ARG A 112 -3.81 3.65 -15.35
N ALA A 113 -3.22 4.76 -15.75
CA ALA A 113 -2.18 4.81 -16.77
C ALA A 113 -0.82 4.71 -16.07
N ILE A 114 -0.08 3.66 -16.40
CA ILE A 114 1.19 3.29 -15.77
C ILE A 114 2.36 3.40 -16.75
N THR A 115 3.57 3.58 -16.21
CA THR A 115 4.82 3.49 -16.98
C THR A 115 5.41 2.08 -16.92
N GLU A 116 6.44 1.81 -17.72
CA GLU A 116 7.09 0.49 -17.82
C GLU A 116 7.74 0.05 -16.49
N SER A 117 8.08 1.00 -15.63
CA SER A 117 8.68 0.75 -14.33
C SER A 117 7.70 0.22 -13.27
N TYR A 118 6.39 0.25 -13.54
CA TYR A 118 5.37 -0.22 -12.61
C TYR A 118 5.29 -1.76 -12.57
N PRO A 119 5.15 -2.35 -11.37
CA PRO A 119 5.23 -1.76 -10.04
C PRO A 119 6.68 -1.62 -9.55
N LEU A 120 6.99 -0.54 -8.80
CA LEU A 120 8.34 -0.37 -8.21
C LEU A 120 8.61 -1.37 -7.08
N TYR A 121 7.55 -1.78 -6.38
CA TYR A 121 7.57 -2.77 -5.32
C TYR A 121 6.40 -3.75 -5.46
N GLY A 122 6.62 -4.99 -5.02
CA GLY A 122 5.62 -6.04 -5.12
C GLY A 122 5.43 -6.58 -6.53
N THR A 123 4.28 -7.19 -6.78
CA THR A 123 3.96 -7.81 -8.07
C THR A 123 2.48 -7.62 -8.38
N LEU A 124 2.16 -7.24 -9.59
CA LEU A 124 0.80 -7.26 -10.11
C LEU A 124 0.44 -8.69 -10.52
N LEU A 125 -0.57 -9.26 -9.88
CA LEU A 125 -1.04 -10.61 -10.19
C LEU A 125 -2.16 -10.57 -11.23
N ILE A 126 -1.93 -11.26 -12.34
CA ILE A 126 -2.89 -11.44 -13.43
C ILE A 126 -3.34 -12.90 -13.44
N GLU A 127 -4.59 -13.13 -13.76
CA GLU A 127 -5.15 -14.47 -13.87
C GLU A 127 -4.54 -15.22 -15.06
N ASP A 128 -4.19 -16.47 -14.84
CA ASP A 128 -3.72 -17.45 -15.82
C ASP A 128 -2.41 -17.13 -16.56
N GLU A 129 -1.83 -15.93 -16.35
CA GLU A 129 -0.56 -15.58 -16.98
C GLU A 129 0.30 -14.65 -16.11
N PRO A 130 1.65 -14.64 -16.30
CA PRO A 130 2.50 -13.66 -15.67
C PRO A 130 2.21 -12.26 -16.22
N TYR A 131 2.29 -11.25 -15.33
CA TYR A 131 2.18 -9.86 -15.73
C TYR A 131 3.24 -9.50 -16.78
N ARG A 132 2.84 -8.79 -17.82
CA ARG A 132 3.72 -8.02 -18.70
C ARG A 132 3.16 -6.60 -18.89
N PHE A 133 4.04 -5.66 -19.16
CA PHE A 133 3.62 -4.29 -19.46
C PHE A 133 2.67 -4.25 -20.67
N PRO A 134 1.48 -3.62 -20.58
CA PRO A 134 0.51 -3.61 -21.65
C PRO A 134 0.95 -2.72 -22.81
N ASP A 135 0.70 -3.19 -24.03
CA ASP A 135 0.87 -2.35 -25.23
C ASP A 135 -0.16 -1.22 -25.25
N SER A 136 0.03 -0.24 -26.15
CA SER A 136 -0.87 0.91 -26.28
C SER A 136 -2.31 0.55 -26.70
N HIS A 137 -2.56 -0.69 -27.08
CA HIS A 137 -3.86 -1.22 -27.51
C HIS A 137 -4.44 -2.22 -26.53
N GLU A 138 -3.76 -2.48 -25.41
CA GLU A 138 -4.12 -3.50 -24.44
C GLU A 138 -4.50 -2.87 -23.09
N VAL A 139 -5.42 -3.55 -22.40
CA VAL A 139 -5.81 -3.20 -21.02
C VAL A 139 -5.92 -4.45 -20.17
N TYR A 140 -5.60 -4.33 -18.91
CA TYR A 140 -5.96 -5.27 -17.85
C TYR A 140 -7.17 -4.73 -17.11
N VAL A 141 -8.12 -5.58 -16.78
CA VAL A 141 -9.35 -5.17 -16.11
C VAL A 141 -9.67 -6.08 -14.93
N GLU A 142 -10.42 -5.58 -13.98
CA GLU A 142 -11.01 -6.41 -12.94
C GLU A 142 -12.13 -7.28 -13.50
N ARG A 143 -12.32 -8.49 -12.96
CA ARG A 143 -13.34 -9.46 -13.43
C ARG A 143 -14.74 -8.85 -13.57
N SER A 144 -15.12 -7.99 -12.64
CA SER A 144 -16.39 -7.30 -12.65
C SER A 144 -16.66 -6.42 -13.91
N VAL A 145 -15.59 -5.97 -14.59
CA VAL A 145 -15.72 -5.24 -15.87
C VAL A 145 -16.17 -6.20 -16.98
N LEU A 146 -15.57 -7.40 -17.03
CA LEU A 146 -15.94 -8.42 -18.01
C LEU A 146 -17.41 -8.83 -17.85
N GLU A 147 -17.83 -9.07 -16.60
CA GLU A 147 -19.20 -9.45 -16.26
C GLU A 147 -20.22 -8.37 -16.67
N ARG A 148 -19.91 -7.08 -16.38
CA ARG A 148 -20.82 -5.95 -16.69
C ARG A 148 -20.92 -5.66 -18.18
N LEU A 149 -19.86 -5.92 -18.95
CA LEU A 149 -19.82 -5.68 -20.38
C LEU A 149 -20.21 -6.91 -21.20
N ASP A 150 -20.35 -8.07 -20.54
CA ASP A 150 -20.62 -9.38 -21.17
C ASP A 150 -19.55 -9.74 -22.22
N ILE A 151 -18.27 -9.65 -21.81
CA ILE A 151 -17.10 -9.97 -22.65
C ILE A 151 -16.12 -10.89 -21.95
N SER A 152 -15.20 -11.44 -22.73
CA SER A 152 -14.10 -12.29 -22.28
C SER A 152 -12.74 -11.69 -22.57
N VAL A 153 -11.69 -12.21 -21.94
CA VAL A 153 -10.29 -11.90 -22.26
C VAL A 153 -10.05 -12.13 -23.76
N GLY A 154 -9.31 -11.23 -24.40
CA GLY A 154 -9.06 -11.24 -25.84
C GLY A 154 -10.07 -10.43 -26.65
N GLN A 155 -11.20 -10.05 -26.09
CA GLN A 155 -12.20 -9.20 -26.76
C GLN A 155 -11.90 -7.72 -26.62
N GLU A 156 -12.50 -6.91 -27.48
CA GLU A 156 -12.29 -5.46 -27.52
C GLU A 156 -13.34 -4.71 -26.69
N LEU A 157 -12.90 -3.76 -25.88
CA LEU A 157 -13.72 -2.72 -25.28
C LEU A 157 -13.32 -1.35 -25.83
N LYS A 158 -14.18 -0.35 -25.67
CA LYS A 158 -13.93 1.01 -26.14
C LYS A 158 -13.86 2.02 -25.00
N ILE A 159 -12.84 2.88 -25.05
CA ILE A 159 -12.75 4.11 -24.28
C ILE A 159 -13.04 5.26 -25.27
N GLY A 160 -14.17 5.94 -25.08
CA GLY A 160 -14.64 6.89 -26.08
C GLY A 160 -14.87 6.21 -27.44
N THR A 161 -14.07 6.56 -28.45
CA THR A 161 -14.13 5.98 -29.81
C THR A 161 -13.01 4.97 -30.08
N VAL A 162 -12.06 4.82 -29.15
CA VAL A 162 -10.84 4.02 -29.34
C VAL A 162 -11.01 2.63 -28.73
N GLY A 163 -10.68 1.60 -29.52
CA GLY A 163 -10.74 0.19 -29.11
C GLY A 163 -9.46 -0.28 -28.39
N TYR A 164 -9.64 -1.13 -27.38
CA TYR A 164 -8.59 -1.78 -26.60
C TYR A 164 -8.93 -3.25 -26.40
N VAL A 165 -7.94 -4.11 -26.57
CA VAL A 165 -8.07 -5.54 -26.31
C VAL A 165 -7.87 -5.81 -24.82
N VAL A 166 -8.78 -6.54 -24.21
CA VAL A 166 -8.62 -7.03 -22.84
C VAL A 166 -7.55 -8.11 -22.83
N ARG A 167 -6.41 -7.82 -22.23
CA ARG A 167 -5.27 -8.72 -22.17
C ARG A 167 -5.41 -9.77 -21.07
N GLY A 168 -5.97 -9.39 -19.93
CA GLY A 168 -6.12 -10.29 -18.79
C GLY A 168 -6.92 -9.66 -17.65
N VAL A 169 -7.12 -10.47 -16.59
CA VAL A 169 -7.88 -10.10 -15.40
C VAL A 169 -6.93 -9.81 -14.24
N ILE A 170 -7.10 -8.64 -13.63
CA ILE A 170 -6.36 -8.24 -12.42
C ILE A 170 -6.91 -9.04 -11.23
N LEU A 171 -6.03 -9.79 -10.56
CA LEU A 171 -6.34 -10.49 -9.31
C LEU A 171 -5.94 -9.66 -8.10
N GLU A 172 -4.68 -9.18 -8.08
CA GLU A 172 -4.14 -8.44 -6.95
C GLU A 172 -3.17 -7.37 -7.43
N GLU A 173 -3.27 -6.18 -6.85
CA GLU A 173 -2.33 -5.06 -7.03
C GLU A 173 -1.52 -4.86 -5.75
N PRO A 174 -0.20 -4.59 -5.82
CA PRO A 174 0.64 -4.47 -4.64
C PRO A 174 0.25 -3.30 -3.73
N ASP A 175 -0.26 -2.20 -4.30
CA ASP A 175 -0.64 -0.96 -3.63
C ASP A 175 -2.15 -0.80 -3.36
N ALA A 176 -2.93 -1.88 -3.55
CA ALA A 176 -4.39 -1.85 -3.42
C ALA A 176 -4.91 -1.36 -2.06
N LEU A 177 -4.18 -1.58 -0.98
CA LEU A 177 -4.61 -1.24 0.38
C LEU A 177 -4.54 0.28 0.66
N VAL A 178 -3.63 1.01 0.05
CA VAL A 178 -3.47 2.46 0.25
C VAL A 178 -4.48 3.26 -0.56
N GLN A 179 -4.92 2.71 -1.67
CA GLN A 179 -5.86 3.38 -2.57
C GLN A 179 -7.31 3.46 -2.04
N GLY A 180 -7.57 2.89 -0.86
CA GLY A 180 -8.86 2.97 -0.19
C GLY A 180 -10.00 2.19 -0.87
N PHE A 181 -11.22 2.37 -0.35
CA PHE A 181 -12.43 1.78 -0.95
C PHE A 181 -12.78 2.52 -2.24
N ARG A 182 -12.52 1.89 -3.38
CA ARG A 182 -12.96 2.38 -4.69
C ARG A 182 -14.29 1.73 -5.06
N PHE A 183 -15.25 2.56 -5.47
CA PHE A 183 -16.58 2.08 -5.88
C PHE A 183 -16.62 1.57 -7.34
N ALA A 184 -15.63 1.93 -8.16
CA ALA A 184 -15.52 1.54 -9.55
C ALA A 184 -14.47 0.43 -9.73
N PRO A 185 -14.75 -0.57 -10.59
CA PRO A 185 -13.80 -1.62 -10.91
C PRO A 185 -12.55 -1.05 -11.60
N ARG A 186 -11.44 -1.75 -11.45
CA ARG A 186 -10.13 -1.29 -11.91
C ARG A 186 -9.85 -1.63 -13.35
N MET A 187 -9.12 -0.74 -14.00
CA MET A 187 -8.55 -0.94 -15.32
C MET A 187 -7.13 -0.36 -15.35
N ILE A 188 -6.19 -1.13 -15.87
CA ILE A 188 -4.79 -0.72 -16.03
C ILE A 188 -4.45 -0.69 -17.51
N LEU A 189 -3.80 0.38 -17.95
CA LEU A 189 -3.29 0.55 -19.31
C LEU A 189 -1.94 1.27 -19.28
N SER A 190 -1.19 1.20 -20.38
CA SER A 190 0.03 1.99 -20.50
C SER A 190 -0.28 3.49 -20.67
N GLU A 191 0.68 4.34 -20.30
CA GLU A 191 0.60 5.78 -20.57
C GLU A 191 0.38 6.05 -22.08
N ALA A 192 1.05 5.29 -22.95
CA ALA A 192 0.85 5.39 -24.40
C ALA A 192 -0.59 5.02 -24.80
N GLY A 193 -1.17 3.99 -24.20
CA GLY A 193 -2.57 3.62 -24.38
C GLY A 193 -3.51 4.72 -23.91
N PHE A 194 -3.20 5.33 -22.78
CA PHE A 194 -4.00 6.43 -22.25
C PHE A 194 -3.99 7.67 -23.16
N LEU A 195 -2.82 8.08 -23.66
CA LEU A 195 -2.69 9.19 -24.59
C LEU A 195 -3.45 8.92 -25.91
N ARG A 196 -3.43 7.67 -26.37
CA ARG A 196 -4.18 7.23 -27.56
C ARG A 196 -5.70 7.41 -27.42
N ALA A 197 -6.24 7.28 -26.20
CA ALA A 197 -7.66 7.51 -25.95
C ALA A 197 -8.11 8.96 -26.21
N GLY A 198 -7.18 9.91 -26.30
CA GLY A 198 -7.46 11.32 -26.53
C GLY A 198 -8.26 11.98 -25.41
N ILE A 199 -8.13 11.46 -24.19
CA ILE A 199 -8.87 11.97 -23.03
C ILE A 199 -8.31 13.36 -22.67
N VAL A 200 -9.21 14.35 -22.64
CA VAL A 200 -8.84 15.70 -22.21
C VAL A 200 -8.77 15.74 -20.69
N LEU A 201 -7.57 15.70 -20.16
CA LEU A 201 -7.30 15.67 -18.71
C LEU A 201 -7.78 16.90 -17.96
N SER A 202 -7.94 18.04 -18.66
CA SER A 202 -8.38 19.31 -18.05
C SER A 202 -9.84 19.30 -17.55
N GLU A 203 -10.67 18.39 -18.03
CA GLU A 203 -12.09 18.28 -17.67
C GLU A 203 -12.37 17.13 -16.69
N SER A 204 -11.39 16.28 -16.44
CA SER A 204 -11.54 15.09 -15.59
C SER A 204 -10.84 15.32 -14.24
N ARG A 205 -11.41 14.78 -13.16
CA ARG A 205 -10.70 14.64 -11.88
C ARG A 205 -9.63 13.57 -12.06
N SER A 206 -8.43 14.01 -12.45
CA SER A 206 -7.26 13.16 -12.59
C SER A 206 -6.37 13.32 -11.37
N GLU A 207 -5.81 12.24 -10.89
CA GLU A 207 -4.80 12.21 -9.85
C GLU A 207 -3.49 11.77 -10.49
N TYR A 208 -2.42 12.47 -10.20
CA TYR A 208 -1.07 12.19 -10.68
C TYR A 208 -0.23 11.77 -9.49
N GLU A 209 0.34 10.58 -9.56
CA GLU A 209 1.28 10.07 -8.58
C GLU A 209 2.66 9.91 -9.22
N TYR A 210 3.67 10.46 -8.56
CA TYR A 210 5.07 10.33 -8.93
C TYR A 210 5.76 9.54 -7.83
N ARG A 211 6.16 8.31 -8.14
CA ARG A 211 6.72 7.35 -7.20
C ARG A 211 8.20 7.17 -7.44
N PHE A 212 8.97 7.15 -6.37
CA PHE A 212 10.42 6.98 -6.41
C PHE A 212 10.83 5.83 -5.52
N ARG A 213 11.64 4.95 -6.09
CA ARG A 213 12.41 3.97 -5.35
C ARG A 213 13.79 4.55 -5.11
N LEU A 214 14.19 4.64 -3.86
CA LEU A 214 15.48 5.18 -3.45
C LEU A 214 16.52 4.04 -3.30
N ALA A 215 17.80 4.40 -3.39
CA ALA A 215 18.86 3.49 -3.01
C ALA A 215 18.76 3.13 -1.53
N ASP A 216 19.19 1.92 -1.18
CA ASP A 216 19.19 1.46 0.22
C ASP A 216 19.93 2.46 1.11
N SER A 217 19.38 2.74 2.29
CA SER A 217 19.98 3.61 3.31
C SER A 217 20.02 5.13 3.06
N VAL A 218 19.03 5.71 2.38
CA VAL A 218 18.89 7.18 2.34
C VAL A 218 18.46 7.70 3.71
N PRO A 219 19.28 8.57 4.37
CA PRO A 219 18.91 9.10 5.68
C PRO A 219 17.69 10.04 5.57
N ARG A 220 16.77 9.93 6.52
CA ARG A 220 15.56 10.76 6.56
C ARG A 220 15.85 12.27 6.51
N SER A 221 16.98 12.71 7.07
CA SER A 221 17.42 14.10 7.03
C SER A 221 17.67 14.65 5.62
N MET A 222 17.90 13.79 4.65
CA MET A 222 18.01 14.18 3.23
C MET A 222 16.65 14.31 2.55
N LEU A 223 15.64 13.61 3.05
CA LEU A 223 14.28 13.66 2.50
C LEU A 223 13.50 14.86 3.03
N GLU A 224 13.70 15.25 4.29
CA GLU A 224 12.96 16.33 4.94
C GLU A 224 12.93 17.65 4.13
N PRO A 225 14.06 18.18 3.61
CA PRO A 225 14.03 19.41 2.82
C PRO A 225 13.23 19.30 1.53
N VAL A 226 13.26 18.12 0.90
CA VAL A 226 12.51 17.84 -0.34
C VAL A 226 11.02 17.78 -0.05
N ILE A 227 10.65 17.09 1.03
CA ILE A 227 9.27 16.95 1.49
C ILE A 227 8.68 18.31 1.86
N GLU A 228 9.42 19.14 2.62
CA GLU A 228 8.99 20.45 3.03
C GLU A 228 8.76 21.37 1.83
N LYS A 229 9.72 21.43 0.92
CA LYS A 229 9.61 22.20 -0.33
C LYS A 229 8.40 21.77 -1.18
N ALA A 230 8.14 20.48 -1.27
CA ALA A 230 7.00 19.98 -2.02
C ALA A 230 5.67 20.31 -1.35
N ARG A 231 5.58 20.22 -0.03
CA ARG A 231 4.40 20.61 0.74
C ARG A 231 4.10 22.10 0.68
N GLU A 232 5.13 22.94 0.70
CA GLU A 232 5.00 24.39 0.49
C GLU A 232 4.40 24.72 -0.89
N ALA A 233 4.69 23.88 -1.89
CA ALA A 233 4.11 23.96 -3.22
C ALA A 233 2.70 23.36 -3.33
N GLY A 234 2.14 22.84 -2.23
CA GLY A 234 0.79 22.28 -2.17
C GLY A 234 0.69 20.82 -2.64
N LEU A 235 1.81 20.10 -2.71
CA LEU A 235 1.84 18.67 -3.04
C LEU A 235 1.58 17.83 -1.79
N ASP A 236 0.81 16.77 -1.94
CA ASP A 236 0.75 15.73 -0.91
C ASP A 236 1.96 14.79 -1.05
N VAL A 237 2.61 14.50 0.07
CA VAL A 237 3.85 13.70 0.08
C VAL A 237 3.75 12.60 1.12
N ARG A 238 3.85 11.36 0.64
CA ARG A 238 3.94 10.13 1.45
C ARG A 238 5.37 9.55 1.37
N TYR A 239 5.90 9.03 2.49
CA TYR A 239 7.27 8.49 2.61
C TYR A 239 7.41 7.55 3.82
#